data_e11d166d45740d8417d1caade41bbf68
#
_entry.id   e11d166d45740d8417d1caade41bbf68
#
_cell.length_a   1.000
_cell.length_b   1.000
_cell.length_c   1.000
_cell.angle_alpha   90.00
_cell.angle_beta   90.00
_cell.angle_gamma   90.00
#
_symmetry.space_group_name_H-M   'P 1'
#
loop_
_entity.id
_entity.type
_entity.pdbx_description
1 polymer ?
#
loop_
_entity_poly.entity_id
_entity_poly.type
_entity_poly.pdbx_seq_one_letter_code
_entity_poly.pdbx_strand_id
1 'polypeptide(L)'
;MATGNGVPEKVAWILVRDDRVLVTRSHGRDRFYFPGGHREPGESDGETLVREIDEELQATIDPGSMVHFGTFEIGEGHPDHGPFRMICYTADHSGELTPSMEIAEKAWFRYADRNRVSAVDEMVFDALHEAGRLS
;
A
#
# COMPACT_ATOMS: atom_id res chain seq x y z
N MET A 1 -16.55 17.62 -0.76
CA MET A 1 -15.64 18.03 -0.27
C MET A 1 -14.77 17.12 0.19
N ALA A 2 -13.96 17.24 -0.15
CA ALA A 2 -13.05 16.39 0.04
C ALA A 2 -13.13 15.82 1.27
N THR A 3 -12.69 14.88 1.46
CA THR A 3 -12.50 14.24 2.59
C THR A 3 -12.36 15.18 3.61
N GLY A 4 -13.25 15.91 3.71
CA GLY A 4 -13.42 16.77 4.69
C GLY A 4 -12.29 17.48 5.33
N ASN A 5 -11.23 16.98 5.41
CA ASN A 5 -10.16 17.59 6.16
C ASN A 5 -8.89 17.78 5.35
N GLY A 6 -8.93 17.49 4.07
CA GLY A 6 -7.76 17.67 3.24
C GLY A 6 -6.56 16.82 3.61
N VAL A 7 -6.73 15.78 4.41
CA VAL A 7 -5.63 14.90 4.75
C VAL A 7 -5.25 14.09 3.50
N PRO A 8 -3.98 14.04 3.13
CA PRO A 8 -3.56 13.19 2.00
C PRO A 8 -3.92 11.73 2.23
N GLU A 9 -4.41 11.08 1.18
CA GLU A 9 -4.84 9.68 1.26
C GLU A 9 -4.17 8.87 0.17
N LYS A 10 -3.88 7.62 0.50
CA LYS A 10 -3.35 6.64 -0.45
C LYS A 10 -4.21 5.40 -0.37
N VAL A 11 -4.56 4.84 -1.53
CA VAL A 11 -5.19 3.51 -1.61
C VAL A 11 -4.07 2.51 -1.83
N ALA A 12 -3.96 1.52 -0.95
CA ALA A 12 -2.83 0.59 -0.95
C ALA A 12 -3.31 -0.85 -1.11
N TRP A 13 -2.48 -1.65 -1.77
CA TRP A 13 -2.74 -3.06 -1.99
C TRP A 13 -1.92 -3.89 -1.02
N ILE A 14 -2.59 -4.77 -0.28
CA ILE A 14 -1.94 -5.67 0.65
C ILE A 14 -1.98 -7.07 0.04
N LEU A 15 -0.84 -7.56 -0.40
CA LEU A 15 -0.72 -8.89 -0.95
C LEU A 15 0.21 -9.71 -0.07
N VAL A 16 -0.35 -10.72 0.59
CA VAL A 16 0.41 -11.61 1.46
C VAL A 16 0.58 -12.95 0.74
N ARG A 17 1.81 -13.47 0.73
CA ARG A 17 2.12 -14.77 0.13
C ARG A 17 3.21 -15.41 0.99
N ASP A 18 2.96 -16.63 1.46
CA ASP A 18 3.92 -17.38 2.30
C ASP A 18 4.32 -16.58 3.55
N ASP A 19 3.33 -15.94 4.18
CA ASP A 19 3.51 -15.16 5.41
C ASP A 19 4.44 -13.95 5.24
N ARG A 20 4.55 -13.45 4.03
CA ARG A 20 5.31 -12.24 3.70
C ARG A 20 4.41 -11.31 2.90
N VAL A 21 4.68 -10.02 2.99
CA VAL A 21 3.86 -9.02 2.32
C VAL A 21 4.68 -8.31 1.24
N LEU A 22 4.01 -8.01 0.13
CA LEU A 22 4.63 -7.32 -1.00
C LEU A 22 4.81 -5.85 -0.68
N VAL A 23 6.02 -5.36 -0.89
CA VAL A 23 6.34 -3.93 -0.80
C VAL A 23 7.18 -3.54 -2.01
N THR A 24 7.23 -2.24 -2.29
CA THR A 24 7.98 -1.70 -3.42
C THR A 24 8.82 -0.52 -2.98
N ARG A 25 9.89 -0.27 -3.72
CA ARG A 25 10.77 0.88 -3.49
C ARG A 25 10.88 1.65 -4.79
N SER A 26 10.68 2.96 -4.71
CA SER A 26 10.82 3.83 -5.87
C SER A 26 12.28 4.17 -6.13
N HIS A 27 12.60 4.50 -7.37
CA HIS A 27 13.95 4.95 -7.71
C HIS A 27 14.32 6.15 -6.86
N GLY A 28 15.52 6.15 -6.31
CA GLY A 28 16.01 7.27 -5.51
C GLY A 28 15.50 7.32 -4.08
N ARG A 29 14.72 6.33 -3.66
CA ARG A 29 14.22 6.27 -2.29
C ARG A 29 14.87 5.13 -1.54
N ASP A 30 15.01 5.29 -0.21
CA ASP A 30 15.62 4.27 0.63
C ASP A 30 14.60 3.33 1.25
N ARG A 31 13.38 3.82 1.47
CA ARG A 31 12.37 3.04 2.16
C ARG A 31 11.43 2.35 1.19
N PHE A 32 10.83 1.28 1.69
CA PHE A 32 9.81 0.55 0.95
C PHE A 32 8.43 0.99 1.39
N TYR A 33 7.45 0.81 0.52
CA TYR A 33 6.06 1.22 0.73
C TYR A 33 5.14 0.16 0.15
N PHE A 34 3.91 0.11 0.64
CA PHE A 34 2.92 -0.74 -0.03
C PHE A 34 2.61 -0.15 -1.40
N PRO A 35 2.41 -1.00 -2.41
CA PRO A 35 2.03 -0.51 -3.73
C PRO A 35 0.65 0.15 -3.70
N GLY A 36 0.43 1.13 -4.54
CA GLY A 36 -0.80 1.89 -4.62
C GLY A 36 -0.53 3.36 -4.88
N GLY A 37 -1.53 4.18 -4.65
CA GLY A 37 -1.36 5.61 -4.90
C GLY A 37 -2.59 6.43 -4.56
N HIS A 38 -2.56 7.69 -4.98
CA HIS A 38 -3.62 8.65 -4.67
C HIS A 38 -4.74 8.54 -5.69
N ARG A 39 -5.98 8.73 -5.22
CA ARG A 39 -7.12 8.79 -6.13
C ARG A 39 -7.02 10.02 -7.01
N GLU A 40 -7.35 9.87 -8.27
CA GLU A 40 -7.58 10.99 -9.15
C GLU A 40 -9.03 11.44 -9.02
N PRO A 41 -9.34 12.70 -9.39
CA PRO A 41 -10.72 13.19 -9.25
C PRO A 41 -11.71 12.23 -9.93
N GLY A 42 -12.74 11.86 -9.20
CA GLY A 42 -13.78 10.97 -9.71
C GLY A 42 -13.49 9.49 -9.63
N GLU A 43 -12.29 9.10 -9.20
CA GLU A 43 -11.97 7.67 -9.10
C GLU A 43 -12.51 7.07 -7.81
N SER A 44 -13.01 5.84 -7.92
CA SER A 44 -13.28 5.00 -6.75
C SER A 44 -11.95 4.39 -6.28
N ASP A 45 -11.96 3.81 -5.08
CA ASP A 45 -10.80 3.09 -4.58
C ASP A 45 -10.40 1.96 -5.51
N GLY A 46 -11.38 1.23 -6.05
CA GLY A 46 -11.09 0.15 -7.00
C GLY A 46 -10.44 0.63 -8.26
N GLU A 47 -10.93 1.72 -8.82
CA GLU A 47 -10.34 2.29 -10.03
C GLU A 47 -8.92 2.76 -9.78
N THR A 48 -8.69 3.37 -8.62
CA THR A 48 -7.35 3.82 -8.25
C THR A 48 -6.39 2.64 -8.16
N LEU A 49 -6.82 1.58 -7.49
CA LEU A 49 -5.94 0.43 -7.29
C LEU A 49 -5.63 -0.27 -8.61
N VAL A 50 -6.64 -0.44 -9.48
CA VAL A 50 -6.43 -1.04 -10.80
C VAL A 50 -5.39 -0.23 -11.57
N ARG A 51 -5.54 1.08 -11.61
CA ARG A 51 -4.64 1.95 -12.36
C ARG A 51 -3.22 1.94 -11.78
N GLU A 52 -3.09 2.11 -10.47
CA GLU A 52 -1.78 2.22 -9.83
C GLU A 52 -1.00 0.91 -9.91
N ILE A 53 -1.66 -0.22 -9.71
CA ILE A 53 -0.95 -1.50 -9.75
C ILE A 53 -0.53 -1.85 -11.18
N ASP A 54 -1.33 -1.47 -12.17
CA ASP A 54 -0.92 -1.63 -13.56
C ASP A 54 0.32 -0.80 -13.87
N GLU A 55 0.35 0.45 -13.40
CA GLU A 55 1.50 1.34 -13.62
C GLU A 55 2.75 0.84 -12.91
N GLU A 56 2.61 0.43 -11.65
CA GLU A 56 3.77 0.12 -10.81
C GLU A 56 4.30 -1.29 -11.01
N LEU A 57 3.42 -2.25 -11.27
CA LEU A 57 3.79 -3.67 -11.27
C LEU A 57 3.34 -4.43 -12.51
N GLN A 58 2.68 -3.77 -13.45
CA GLN A 58 2.19 -4.38 -14.69
C GLN A 58 1.27 -5.58 -14.43
N ALA A 59 0.53 -5.51 -13.35
CA ALA A 59 -0.40 -6.57 -12.97
C ALA A 59 -1.82 -6.02 -12.98
N THR A 60 -2.80 -6.91 -13.14
CA THR A 60 -4.21 -6.52 -13.23
C THR A 60 -4.92 -6.93 -11.96
N ILE A 61 -5.42 -5.94 -11.23
CA ILE A 61 -6.24 -6.18 -10.04
C ILE A 61 -7.65 -6.53 -10.48
N ASP A 62 -8.26 -7.51 -9.81
CA ASP A 62 -9.66 -7.83 -9.98
C ASP A 62 -10.45 -6.97 -8.96
N PRO A 63 -11.11 -5.89 -9.42
CA PRO A 63 -11.78 -4.99 -8.45
C PRO A 63 -12.93 -5.65 -7.73
N GLY A 64 -13.52 -6.70 -8.31
CA GLY A 64 -14.61 -7.43 -7.66
C GLY A 64 -14.14 -8.26 -6.48
N SER A 65 -12.85 -8.52 -6.36
CA SER A 65 -12.28 -9.30 -5.27
C SER A 65 -11.79 -8.44 -4.12
N MET A 66 -11.89 -7.11 -4.21
CA MET A 66 -11.33 -6.22 -3.19
C MET A 66 -12.06 -6.36 -1.86
N VAL A 67 -11.28 -6.49 -0.79
CA VAL A 67 -11.80 -6.53 0.57
C VAL A 67 -11.02 -5.51 1.40
N HIS A 68 -11.74 -4.64 2.08
CA HIS A 68 -11.10 -3.63 2.92
C HIS A 68 -10.41 -4.31 4.09
N PHE A 69 -9.09 -4.12 4.19
CA PHE A 69 -8.32 -4.67 5.29
C PHE A 69 -8.32 -3.73 6.49
N GLY A 70 -8.17 -2.45 6.24
CA GLY A 70 -8.16 -1.44 7.30
C GLY A 70 -7.77 -0.08 6.77
N THR A 71 -8.05 0.95 7.56
CA THR A 71 -7.64 2.31 7.27
C THR A 71 -6.73 2.76 8.40
N PHE A 72 -5.56 3.26 8.06
CA PHE A 72 -4.52 3.61 9.03
C PHE A 72 -4.17 5.08 8.88
N GLU A 73 -4.01 5.77 10.00
CA GLU A 73 -3.77 7.22 9.96
C GLU A 73 -2.61 7.61 10.83
N ILE A 74 -1.86 8.61 10.36
CA ILE A 74 -0.90 9.32 11.16
C ILE A 74 -1.47 10.72 11.32
N GLY A 75 -1.57 11.20 12.56
CA GLY A 75 -2.13 12.50 12.83
C GLY A 75 -1.09 13.62 12.75
N GLU A 76 -1.56 14.84 12.93
CA GLU A 76 -0.67 15.98 13.08
C GLU A 76 0.20 15.77 14.30
N GLY A 77 1.41 16.26 14.26
CA GLY A 77 2.30 16.13 15.39
C GLY A 77 3.19 14.91 15.35
N HIS A 78 3.02 14.03 14.36
CA HIS A 78 3.96 12.93 14.20
C HIS A 78 5.34 13.50 13.85
N PRO A 79 6.40 13.05 14.53
CA PRO A 79 7.71 13.68 14.36
C PRO A 79 8.26 13.61 12.95
N ASP A 80 7.93 12.58 12.19
CA ASP A 80 8.52 12.36 10.87
C ASP A 80 7.59 12.65 9.71
N HIS A 81 6.31 12.84 9.96
CA HIS A 81 5.33 12.97 8.88
C HIS A 81 4.25 13.95 9.26
N GLY A 82 3.69 14.61 8.27
CA GLY A 82 2.43 15.32 8.43
C GLY A 82 1.27 14.34 8.50
N PRO A 83 0.04 14.83 8.63
CA PRO A 83 -1.11 13.93 8.67
C PRO A 83 -1.25 13.16 7.37
N PHE A 84 -1.62 11.88 7.46
CA PHE A 84 -1.72 11.01 6.30
C PHE A 84 -2.66 9.85 6.61
N ARG A 85 -3.41 9.41 5.60
CA ARG A 85 -4.34 8.29 5.75
C ARG A 85 -4.07 7.27 4.64
N MET A 86 -3.99 5.98 5.02
CA MET A 86 -3.81 4.92 4.06
C MET A 86 -4.97 3.94 4.16
N ILE A 87 -5.65 3.72 3.05
CA ILE A 87 -6.81 2.83 2.95
C ILE A 87 -6.34 1.56 2.26
N CYS A 88 -6.34 0.45 3.00
CA CYS A 88 -5.72 -0.80 2.55
C CYS A 88 -6.76 -1.83 2.15
N TYR A 89 -6.51 -2.47 1.00
CA TYR A 89 -7.36 -3.53 0.48
C TYR A 89 -6.53 -4.74 0.13
N THR A 90 -7.11 -5.93 0.35
CA THR A 90 -6.62 -7.15 -0.30
C THR A 90 -7.39 -7.30 -1.60
N ALA A 91 -6.80 -7.96 -2.58
CA ALA A 91 -7.46 -8.19 -3.88
C ALA A 91 -6.71 -9.26 -4.64
N ASP A 92 -7.44 -10.02 -5.45
CA ASP A 92 -6.84 -10.97 -6.37
C ASP A 92 -6.29 -10.24 -7.58
N HIS A 93 -5.32 -10.84 -8.23
CA HIS A 93 -4.69 -10.24 -9.41
C HIS A 93 -4.31 -11.31 -10.43
N SER A 94 -4.01 -10.86 -11.64
CA SER A 94 -3.42 -11.69 -12.67
C SER A 94 -2.18 -10.98 -13.23
N GLY A 95 -1.32 -11.76 -13.88
CA GLY A 95 -0.08 -11.23 -14.44
C GLY A 95 1.09 -11.30 -13.47
N GLU A 96 2.30 -11.26 -14.01
CA GLU A 96 3.48 -11.27 -13.18
C GLU A 96 3.71 -9.88 -12.60
N LEU A 97 4.22 -9.86 -11.38
CA LEU A 97 4.52 -8.60 -10.68
C LEU A 97 5.87 -8.08 -11.17
N THR A 98 5.84 -7.13 -12.09
CA THR A 98 7.04 -6.60 -12.73
C THR A 98 7.19 -5.11 -12.42
N PRO A 99 8.18 -4.72 -11.61
CA PRO A 99 8.38 -3.29 -11.33
C PRO A 99 8.52 -2.47 -12.60
N SER A 100 7.84 -1.35 -12.65
CA SER A 100 7.88 -0.45 -13.79
C SER A 100 7.66 0.99 -13.35
N MET A 101 7.83 1.92 -14.26
CA MET A 101 7.69 3.35 -14.02
C MET A 101 8.60 3.80 -12.88
N GLU A 102 8.07 4.43 -11.85
CA GLU A 102 8.90 4.92 -10.75
C GLU A 102 9.42 3.83 -9.82
N ILE A 103 8.95 2.59 -9.97
CA ILE A 103 9.30 1.51 -9.05
C ILE A 103 10.62 0.86 -9.46
N ALA A 104 11.60 0.90 -8.57
CA ALA A 104 12.91 0.30 -8.81
C ALA A 104 12.94 -1.20 -8.53
N GLU A 105 12.24 -1.64 -7.48
CA GLU A 105 12.24 -3.04 -7.11
C GLU A 105 11.03 -3.38 -6.26
N LYS A 106 10.70 -4.67 -6.22
CA LYS A 106 9.72 -5.20 -5.30
C LYS A 106 10.42 -6.14 -4.33
N ALA A 107 9.82 -6.35 -3.17
CA ALA A 107 10.35 -7.28 -2.19
C ALA A 107 9.20 -7.89 -1.38
N TRP A 108 9.50 -9.02 -0.75
CA TRP A 108 8.55 -9.70 0.13
C TRP A 108 9.10 -9.62 1.53
N PHE A 109 8.42 -8.86 2.39
CA PHE A 109 8.91 -8.58 3.74
C PHE A 109 8.18 -9.39 4.79
N ARG A 110 8.95 -9.79 5.82
CA ARG A 110 8.40 -10.37 7.03
C ARG A 110 8.25 -9.28 8.07
N TYR A 111 7.64 -9.59 9.20
CA TYR A 111 7.47 -8.61 10.26
C TYR A 111 8.82 -8.03 10.73
N ALA A 112 9.86 -8.84 10.73
CA ALA A 112 11.19 -8.38 11.15
C ALA A 112 11.74 -7.26 10.28
N ASP A 113 11.20 -7.07 9.08
CA ASP A 113 11.64 -6.03 8.15
C ASP A 113 10.90 -4.70 8.33
N ARG A 114 10.03 -4.60 9.35
CA ARG A 114 9.12 -3.45 9.47
C ARG A 114 9.86 -2.10 9.60
N ASN A 115 11.09 -2.12 10.04
CA ASN A 115 11.85 -0.87 10.16
C ASN A 115 12.35 -0.32 8.82
N ARG A 116 12.06 -1.01 7.73
CA ARG A 116 12.48 -0.61 6.38
C ARG A 116 11.35 0.06 5.60
N VAL A 117 10.17 0.19 6.20
CA VAL A 117 9.02 0.83 5.55
C VAL A 117 8.68 2.13 6.27
N SER A 118 7.74 2.90 5.72
CA SER A 118 7.35 4.17 6.32
C SER A 118 6.53 3.97 7.58
N ALA A 119 6.33 5.04 8.34
CA ALA A 119 5.65 4.95 9.63
C ALA A 119 4.23 4.40 9.53
N VAL A 120 3.46 4.84 8.52
CA VAL A 120 2.09 4.33 8.38
C VAL A 120 2.11 2.87 7.94
N ASP A 121 3.09 2.48 7.12
CA ASP A 121 3.21 1.10 6.69
C ASP A 121 3.56 0.19 7.86
N GLU A 122 4.33 0.68 8.83
CA GLU A 122 4.63 -0.08 10.04
C GLU A 122 3.36 -0.44 10.81
N MET A 123 2.37 0.46 10.82
CA MET A 123 1.09 0.18 11.48
C MET A 123 0.38 -0.99 10.80
N VAL A 124 0.47 -1.08 9.48
CA VAL A 124 -0.12 -2.19 8.75
C VAL A 124 0.64 -3.49 9.03
N PHE A 125 1.96 -3.43 9.11
CA PHE A 125 2.77 -4.59 9.49
C PHE A 125 2.33 -5.13 10.86
N ASP A 126 2.10 -4.23 11.82
CA ASP A 126 1.65 -4.64 13.15
C ASP A 126 0.28 -5.32 13.07
N ALA A 127 -0.64 -4.76 12.31
CA ALA A 127 -1.97 -5.35 12.15
C ALA A 127 -1.93 -6.72 11.49
N LEU A 128 -1.09 -6.88 10.46
CA LEU A 128 -0.92 -8.16 9.78
C LEU A 128 -0.31 -9.20 10.71
N HIS A 129 0.66 -8.79 11.51
CA HIS A 129 1.31 -9.69 12.45
C HIS A 129 0.33 -10.14 13.54
N GLU A 130 -0.46 -9.22 14.07
CA GLU A 130 -1.47 -9.56 15.07
C GLU A 130 -2.54 -10.49 14.51
N ALA A 131 -2.84 -10.36 13.23
CA ALA A 131 -3.81 -11.24 12.56
C ALA A 131 -3.21 -12.59 12.17
N GLY A 132 -1.93 -12.84 12.49
CA GLY A 132 -1.28 -14.10 12.17
C GLY A 132 -0.94 -14.26 10.69
N ARG A 133 -0.91 -13.17 9.92
CA ARG A 133 -0.70 -13.22 8.49
C ARG A 133 0.73 -12.90 8.06
N LEU A 134 1.53 -12.39 8.98
CA LEU A 134 2.90 -12.00 8.70
C LEU A 134 3.82 -12.65 9.71
N SER A 135 4.78 -13.40 9.26
CA SER A 135 5.74 -14.05 10.16
C SER A 135 6.88 -13.12 10.54
#